data_faaf1d10394fd19c0fe5e052e78647b2
#
_entry.id   faaf1d10394fd19c0fe5e052e78647b2
#
_cell.length_a   1.000
_cell.length_b   1.000
_cell.length_c   1.000
_cell.angle_alpha   90.00
_cell.angle_beta   90.00
_cell.angle_gamma   90.00
#
_symmetry.space_group_name_H-M   'P 1'
#
loop_
_entity.id
_entity.type
_entity.pdbx_description
1 polymer ?
#
loop_
_entity_poly.entity_id
_entity_poly.type
_entity_poly.pdbx_seq_one_letter_code
_entity_poly.pdbx_strand_id
1 'polypeptide(L)'
;MSVLRKHNKQELNSLMEAAVASYNNRQHGYDAYADTDPKTGRAIGKVLVGAYIAELVPFATQLIPVYLAKIEEGYTPHELGVMPYAGTSYHIYFYKPQAEQDADIKVIHAAVEAEYKREIEESNRLIVDRQVELELAAAQRRVA
;
A
#
# COMPACT_ATOMS: atom_id res chain seq x y z
N MET A 1 31.31 -7.48 -14.06
CA MET A 1 30.69 -6.26 -14.64
C MET A 1 29.22 -6.24 -14.35
N SER A 2 28.73 -5.18 -13.74
CA SER A 2 27.30 -5.04 -13.43
C SER A 2 26.53 -4.66 -14.70
N VAL A 3 25.40 -5.35 -14.92
CA VAL A 3 24.53 -5.08 -16.07
C VAL A 3 23.41 -4.15 -15.63
N LEU A 4 23.06 -3.17 -16.48
CA LEU A 4 21.96 -2.27 -16.24
C LEU A 4 20.64 -3.04 -16.16
N ARG A 5 19.79 -2.69 -15.20
CA ARG A 5 18.47 -3.29 -15.07
C ARG A 5 17.56 -2.80 -16.20
N LYS A 6 16.78 -3.69 -16.71
CA LYS A 6 15.76 -3.39 -17.72
C LYS A 6 14.37 -3.56 -17.11
N HIS A 7 13.42 -2.82 -17.63
CA HIS A 7 12.02 -2.98 -17.27
C HIS A 7 11.56 -4.40 -17.64
N ASN A 8 11.06 -5.15 -16.65
CA ASN A 8 10.57 -6.51 -16.83
C ASN A 8 9.08 -6.55 -16.49
N LYS A 9 8.27 -6.85 -17.50
CA LYS A 9 6.81 -6.89 -17.36
C LYS A 9 6.32 -7.91 -16.34
N GLN A 10 6.95 -9.09 -16.27
CA GLN A 10 6.56 -10.12 -15.30
C GLN A 10 6.86 -9.68 -13.86
N GLU A 11 8.01 -9.06 -13.66
CA GLU A 11 8.40 -8.53 -12.35
C GLU A 11 7.43 -7.44 -11.90
N LEU A 12 7.07 -6.52 -12.79
CA LEU A 12 6.10 -5.47 -12.51
C LEU A 12 4.72 -6.06 -12.19
N ASN A 13 4.26 -7.02 -12.98
CA ASN A 13 2.98 -7.69 -12.73
C ASN A 13 2.95 -8.38 -11.37
N SER A 14 4.05 -9.04 -10.97
CA SER A 14 4.15 -9.68 -9.66
C SER A 14 4.07 -8.66 -8.51
N LEU A 15 4.70 -7.50 -8.68
CA LEU A 15 4.63 -6.42 -7.70
C LEU A 15 3.21 -5.85 -7.60
N MET A 16 2.53 -5.69 -8.73
CA MET A 16 1.13 -5.23 -8.75
C MET A 16 0.19 -6.24 -8.09
N GLU A 17 0.35 -7.53 -8.38
CA GLU A 17 -0.45 -8.59 -7.76
C GLU A 17 -0.26 -8.62 -6.24
N ALA A 18 0.98 -8.51 -5.77
CA ALA A 18 1.29 -8.48 -4.34
C ALA A 18 0.66 -7.25 -3.66
N ALA A 19 0.71 -6.09 -4.31
CA ALA A 19 0.13 -4.85 -3.78
C ALA A 19 -1.40 -4.94 -3.70
N VAL A 20 -2.04 -5.52 -4.70
CA VAL A 20 -3.51 -5.74 -4.71
C VAL A 20 -3.91 -6.76 -3.66
N ALA A 21 -3.17 -7.85 -3.50
CA ALA A 21 -3.43 -8.84 -2.47
C ALA A 21 -3.34 -8.22 -1.06
N SER A 22 -2.34 -7.39 -0.82
CA SER A 22 -2.21 -6.63 0.42
C SER A 22 -3.40 -5.70 0.65
N TYR A 23 -3.83 -4.99 -0.40
CA TYR A 23 -5.01 -4.12 -0.37
C TYR A 23 -6.28 -4.90 -0.01
N ASN A 24 -6.50 -6.05 -0.65
CA ASN A 24 -7.69 -6.87 -0.44
C ASN A 24 -7.81 -7.36 1.00
N ASN A 25 -6.70 -7.54 1.69
CA ASN A 25 -6.65 -8.05 3.06
C ASN A 25 -6.44 -6.95 4.11
N ARG A 26 -6.50 -5.69 3.71
CA ARG A 26 -6.24 -4.57 4.61
C ARG A 26 -7.49 -3.78 4.91
N GLN A 27 -7.68 -3.44 6.18
CA GLN A 27 -8.74 -2.55 6.62
C GLN A 27 -8.38 -1.10 6.23
N HIS A 28 -9.35 -0.40 5.64
CA HIS A 28 -9.23 1.02 5.35
C HIS A 28 -9.40 1.84 6.62
N GLY A 29 -8.50 2.77 6.88
CA GLY A 29 -8.61 3.67 8.00
C GLY A 29 -7.27 4.22 8.47
N TYR A 30 -7.34 5.09 9.48
CA TYR A 30 -6.16 5.70 10.07
C TYR A 30 -5.41 4.72 10.97
N ASP A 31 -4.11 4.60 10.75
CA ASP A 31 -3.21 3.83 11.61
C ASP A 31 -2.17 4.78 12.20
N ALA A 32 -2.23 4.95 13.53
CA ALA A 32 -1.32 5.83 14.25
C ALA A 32 0.14 5.34 14.24
N TYR A 33 0.34 4.07 13.98
CA TYR A 33 1.66 3.42 14.00
C TYR A 33 2.09 2.90 12.62
N ALA A 34 1.51 3.46 11.56
CA ALA A 34 1.75 2.98 10.20
C ALA A 34 3.21 3.11 9.76
N ASP A 35 3.91 4.10 10.26
CA ASP A 35 5.28 4.38 9.88
C ASP A 35 6.09 4.87 11.10
N THR A 36 7.41 4.95 10.94
CA THR A 36 8.31 5.41 11.98
C THR A 36 9.25 6.48 11.40
N ASP A 37 9.36 7.60 12.13
CA ASP A 37 10.33 8.64 11.76
C ASP A 37 11.75 8.11 12.01
N PRO A 38 12.59 8.00 10.96
CA PRO A 38 13.95 7.47 11.12
C PRO A 38 14.86 8.36 11.96
N LYS A 39 14.52 9.64 12.13
CA LYS A 39 15.32 10.58 12.93
C LYS A 39 14.98 10.54 14.41
N THR A 40 13.70 10.42 14.76
CA THR A 40 13.23 10.53 16.14
C THR A 40 12.76 9.21 16.74
N GLY A 41 12.50 8.19 15.91
CA GLY A 41 11.92 6.92 16.34
C GLY A 41 10.45 7.01 16.70
N ARG A 42 9.81 8.14 16.49
CA ARG A 42 8.39 8.34 16.80
C ARG A 42 7.51 7.76 15.71
N ALA A 43 6.36 7.26 16.13
CA ALA A 43 5.34 6.75 15.21
C ALA A 43 4.74 7.89 14.39
N ILE A 44 4.55 7.64 13.09
CA ILE A 44 3.86 8.53 12.15
C ILE A 44 2.57 7.85 11.73
N GLY A 45 1.43 8.50 12.01
CA GLY A 45 0.15 8.00 11.58
C GLY A 45 -0.17 8.38 10.14
N LYS A 46 -0.91 7.53 9.47
CA LYS A 46 -1.45 7.82 8.14
C LYS A 46 -2.70 7.01 7.87
N VAL A 47 -3.49 7.45 6.90
CA VAL A 47 -4.63 6.67 6.42
C VAL A 47 -4.11 5.56 5.51
N LEU A 48 -4.42 4.32 5.86
CA LEU A 48 -4.14 3.17 5.01
C LEU A 48 -5.36 2.91 4.13
N VAL A 49 -5.12 2.78 2.83
CA VAL A 49 -6.17 2.46 1.86
C VAL A 49 -6.35 0.95 1.83
N GLY A 50 -7.54 0.48 2.18
CA GLY A 50 -7.87 -0.94 2.24
C GLY A 50 -9.21 -1.25 1.58
N ALA A 51 -9.46 -2.53 1.31
CA ALA A 51 -10.66 -2.99 0.62
C ALA A 51 -11.89 -3.02 1.50
N TYR A 52 -11.74 -3.08 2.81
CA TYR A 52 -12.86 -3.17 3.73
C TYR A 52 -12.77 -2.14 4.85
N ILE A 53 -13.92 -1.85 5.45
CA ILE A 53 -14.06 -0.89 6.54
C ILE A 53 -14.63 -1.56 7.78
N ALA A 54 -14.40 -0.94 8.94
CA ALA A 54 -15.07 -1.28 10.19
C ALA A 54 -16.00 -0.10 10.54
N GLU A 55 -17.29 -0.33 10.49
CA GLU A 55 -18.28 0.69 10.86
C GLU A 55 -18.59 0.59 12.34
N LEU A 56 -18.39 1.67 13.08
CA LEU A 56 -18.67 1.70 14.52
C LEU A 56 -20.17 1.86 14.77
N VAL A 57 -20.72 0.95 15.56
CA VAL A 57 -22.13 0.96 15.96
C VAL A 57 -22.18 1.02 17.49
N PRO A 58 -22.62 2.13 18.09
CA PRO A 58 -22.60 2.32 19.56
C PRO A 58 -23.44 1.34 20.35
N PHE A 59 -24.60 0.92 19.82
CA PHE A 59 -25.54 0.06 20.51
C PHE A 59 -26.06 -1.06 19.61
N ALA A 60 -26.31 -2.23 20.20
CA ALA A 60 -26.81 -3.40 19.49
C ALA A 60 -28.10 -3.14 18.68
N THR A 61 -28.98 -2.29 19.19
CA THR A 61 -30.23 -1.94 18.51
C THR A 61 -30.03 -1.23 17.18
N GLN A 62 -28.85 -0.68 16.93
CA GLN A 62 -28.49 0.04 15.71
C GLN A 62 -27.83 -0.86 14.66
N LEU A 63 -27.50 -2.10 15.01
CA LEU A 63 -26.77 -3.01 14.10
C LEU A 63 -27.52 -3.26 12.80
N ILE A 64 -28.77 -3.64 12.87
CA ILE A 64 -29.58 -3.94 11.67
C ILE A 64 -29.81 -2.70 10.82
N PRO A 65 -30.26 -1.55 11.38
CA PRO A 65 -30.42 -0.33 10.59
C PRO A 65 -29.13 0.11 9.87
N VAL A 66 -28.00 0.07 10.56
CA VAL A 66 -26.70 0.43 9.96
C VAL A 66 -26.31 -0.55 8.86
N TYR A 67 -26.48 -1.84 9.09
CA TYR A 67 -26.23 -2.87 8.09
C TYR A 67 -27.04 -2.62 6.81
N LEU A 68 -28.36 -2.44 6.95
CA LEU A 68 -29.23 -2.22 5.79
C LEU A 68 -28.87 -0.94 5.03
N ALA A 69 -28.52 0.13 5.74
CA ALA A 69 -28.12 1.39 5.10
C ALA A 69 -26.83 1.21 4.29
N LYS A 70 -25.85 0.49 4.83
CA LYS A 70 -24.60 0.22 4.13
C LYS A 70 -24.79 -0.65 2.89
N ILE A 71 -25.63 -1.67 2.97
CA ILE A 71 -25.94 -2.52 1.81
C ILE A 71 -26.59 -1.68 0.71
N GLU A 72 -27.49 -0.77 1.06
CA GLU A 72 -28.14 0.13 0.10
C GLU A 72 -27.13 1.06 -0.57
N GLU A 73 -26.08 1.48 0.15
CA GLU A 73 -24.99 2.30 -0.40
C GLU A 73 -24.04 1.51 -1.30
N GLY A 74 -24.21 0.21 -1.42
CA GLY A 74 -23.37 -0.64 -2.28
C GLY A 74 -22.27 -1.41 -1.56
N TYR A 75 -22.15 -1.30 -0.24
CA TYR A 75 -21.22 -2.09 0.55
C TYR A 75 -21.69 -3.54 0.62
N THR A 76 -20.75 -4.47 0.76
CA THR A 76 -21.07 -5.90 0.90
C THR A 76 -20.51 -6.44 2.22
N PRO A 77 -21.15 -7.46 2.82
CA PRO A 77 -20.66 -8.01 4.08
C PRO A 77 -19.27 -8.60 3.95
N HIS A 78 -18.42 -8.30 4.93
CA HIS A 78 -17.10 -8.93 5.09
C HIS A 78 -17.21 -10.15 6.00
N GLU A 79 -16.31 -11.11 5.83
CA GLU A 79 -16.32 -12.38 6.57
C GLU A 79 -16.16 -12.20 8.08
N LEU A 80 -15.52 -11.11 8.54
CA LEU A 80 -15.41 -10.80 9.96
C LEU A 80 -16.77 -10.53 10.62
N GLY A 81 -17.76 -10.08 9.83
CA GLY A 81 -19.12 -9.87 10.32
C GLY A 81 -19.21 -8.76 11.35
N VAL A 82 -19.74 -9.09 12.52
CA VAL A 82 -19.93 -8.19 13.64
C VAL A 82 -19.01 -8.60 14.77
N MET A 83 -18.22 -7.65 15.28
CA MET A 83 -17.30 -7.90 16.40
C MET A 83 -17.56 -6.90 17.53
N PRO A 84 -17.61 -7.36 18.80
CA PRO A 84 -17.61 -6.43 19.93
C PRO A 84 -16.37 -5.54 19.89
N TYR A 85 -16.55 -4.25 20.24
CA TYR A 85 -15.43 -3.33 20.25
C TYR A 85 -15.12 -2.85 21.65
N ALA A 86 -15.85 -1.84 22.15
CA ALA A 86 -15.60 -1.30 23.49
C ALA A 86 -16.95 -0.98 24.15
N GLY A 87 -17.12 -1.38 25.42
CA GLY A 87 -18.38 -1.15 26.15
C GLY A 87 -19.54 -1.82 25.44
N THR A 88 -20.55 -1.02 25.04
CA THR A 88 -21.76 -1.49 24.35
C THR A 88 -21.62 -1.46 22.83
N SER A 89 -20.47 -0.99 22.30
CA SER A 89 -20.30 -0.78 20.88
C SER A 89 -19.81 -2.01 20.14
N TYR A 90 -20.04 -1.99 18.83
CA TYR A 90 -19.66 -3.05 17.90
C TYR A 90 -19.03 -2.46 16.67
N HIS A 91 -18.23 -3.26 15.95
CA HIS A 91 -17.83 -2.99 14.59
C HIS A 91 -18.57 -3.94 13.65
N ILE A 92 -19.14 -3.40 12.58
CA ILE A 92 -19.60 -4.21 11.44
C ILE A 92 -18.61 -4.01 10.32
N TYR A 93 -18.13 -5.13 9.76
CA TYR A 93 -17.15 -5.09 8.68
C TYR A 93 -17.82 -5.24 7.33
N PHE A 94 -17.43 -4.37 6.40
CA PHE A 94 -17.96 -4.35 5.03
C PHE A 94 -16.85 -4.18 4.03
N TYR A 95 -16.95 -4.86 2.89
CA TYR A 95 -16.16 -4.51 1.74
C TYR A 95 -16.70 -3.21 1.13
N LYS A 96 -15.82 -2.36 0.65
CA LYS A 96 -16.19 -1.16 -0.10
C LYS A 96 -17.01 -1.53 -1.35
N PRO A 97 -17.85 -0.61 -1.85
CA PRO A 97 -18.49 -0.78 -3.15
C PRO A 97 -17.45 -1.10 -4.24
N GLN A 98 -17.81 -1.96 -5.19
CA GLN A 98 -16.88 -2.42 -6.21
C GLN A 98 -16.24 -1.26 -7.00
N ALA A 99 -17.00 -0.22 -7.30
CA ALA A 99 -16.49 0.96 -7.99
C ALA A 99 -15.36 1.66 -7.21
N GLU A 100 -15.49 1.74 -5.87
CA GLU A 100 -14.44 2.31 -5.02
C GLU A 100 -13.21 1.42 -4.97
N GLN A 101 -13.40 0.10 -4.89
CA GLN A 101 -12.29 -0.84 -4.94
C GLN A 101 -11.53 -0.75 -6.26
N ASP A 102 -12.25 -0.66 -7.38
CA ASP A 102 -11.64 -0.52 -8.70
C ASP A 102 -10.83 0.77 -8.82
N ALA A 103 -11.35 1.87 -8.29
CA ALA A 103 -10.64 3.14 -8.26
C ALA A 103 -9.38 3.07 -7.39
N ASP A 104 -9.46 2.45 -6.22
CA ASP A 104 -8.31 2.24 -5.33
C ASP A 104 -7.22 1.40 -6.00
N ILE A 105 -7.61 0.31 -6.65
CA ILE A 105 -6.68 -0.59 -7.35
C ILE A 105 -5.96 0.14 -8.49
N LYS A 106 -6.68 0.97 -9.21
CA LYS A 106 -6.09 1.79 -10.28
C LYS A 106 -5.00 2.72 -9.75
N VAL A 107 -5.25 3.36 -8.62
CA VAL A 107 -4.25 4.21 -7.95
C VAL A 107 -3.05 3.38 -7.47
N ILE A 108 -3.30 2.20 -6.91
CA ILE A 108 -2.25 1.29 -6.46
C ILE A 108 -1.37 0.85 -7.63
N HIS A 109 -1.97 0.46 -8.75
CA HIS A 109 -1.22 0.08 -9.96
C HIS A 109 -0.32 1.21 -10.45
N ALA A 110 -0.84 2.44 -10.50
CA ALA A 110 -0.08 3.60 -10.92
C ALA A 110 1.10 3.89 -9.98
N ALA A 111 0.89 3.77 -8.67
CA ALA A 111 1.92 3.98 -7.66
C ALA A 111 3.01 2.90 -7.73
N VAL A 112 2.64 1.64 -7.91
CA VAL A 112 3.59 0.52 -8.04
C VAL A 112 4.43 0.69 -9.30
N GLU A 113 3.82 1.05 -10.41
CA GLU A 113 4.53 1.27 -11.67
C GLU A 113 5.53 2.43 -11.56
N ALA A 114 5.13 3.54 -10.96
CA ALA A 114 5.99 4.70 -10.76
C ALA A 114 7.19 4.36 -9.87
N GLU A 115 6.96 3.64 -8.76
CA GLU A 115 8.01 3.22 -7.85
C GLU A 115 8.97 2.23 -8.51
N TYR A 116 8.45 1.29 -9.30
CA TYR A 116 9.27 0.34 -10.04
C TYR A 116 10.21 1.02 -11.03
N LYS A 117 9.69 1.98 -11.80
CA LYS A 117 10.50 2.78 -12.72
C LYS A 117 11.58 3.56 -11.99
N ARG A 118 11.21 4.19 -10.87
CA ARG A 118 12.15 4.95 -10.05
C ARG A 118 13.27 4.08 -9.51
N GLU A 119 12.96 2.89 -9.03
CA GLU A 119 13.95 1.94 -8.53
C GLU A 119 14.92 1.49 -9.60
N ILE A 120 14.42 1.22 -10.82
CA ILE A 120 15.28 0.84 -11.95
C ILE A 120 16.21 2.00 -12.33
N GLU A 121 15.67 3.22 -12.46
CA GLU A 121 16.45 4.40 -12.80
C GLU A 121 17.54 4.67 -11.77
N GLU A 122 17.20 4.59 -10.49
CA GLU A 122 18.16 4.79 -9.41
C GLU A 122 19.23 3.71 -9.38
N SER A 123 18.84 2.44 -9.54
CA SER A 123 19.78 1.33 -9.61
C SER A 123 20.77 1.52 -10.78
N ASN A 124 20.27 1.91 -11.94
CA ASN A 124 21.08 2.14 -13.12
C ASN A 124 22.00 3.34 -12.95
N ARG A 125 21.50 4.41 -12.32
CA ARG A 125 22.31 5.59 -11.99
C ARG A 125 23.49 5.22 -11.09
N LEU A 126 23.26 4.43 -10.05
CA LEU A 126 24.31 3.99 -9.16
C LEU A 126 25.36 3.11 -9.87
N ILE A 127 24.93 2.27 -10.79
CA ILE A 127 25.83 1.44 -11.61
C ILE A 127 26.71 2.32 -12.49
N VAL A 128 26.13 3.31 -13.16
CA VAL A 128 26.84 4.24 -14.02
C VAL A 128 27.81 5.10 -13.21
N ASP A 129 27.39 5.63 -12.08
CA ASP A 129 28.25 6.45 -11.21
C ASP A 129 29.47 5.67 -10.72
N ARG A 130 29.25 4.40 -10.31
CA ARG A 130 30.34 3.52 -9.90
C ARG A 130 31.31 3.24 -11.03
N GLN A 131 30.82 3.03 -12.24
CA GLN A 131 31.66 2.82 -13.42
C GLN A 131 32.51 4.04 -13.72
N VAL A 132 31.93 5.24 -13.63
CA VAL A 132 32.65 6.51 -13.82
C VAL A 132 33.76 6.66 -12.77
N GLU A 133 33.47 6.38 -11.51
CA GLU A 133 34.48 6.43 -10.43
C GLU A 133 35.65 5.48 -10.71
N LEU A 134 35.36 4.24 -11.15
CA LEU A 134 36.40 3.27 -11.47
C LEU A 134 37.26 3.72 -12.64
N GLU A 135 36.65 4.31 -13.67
CA GLU A 135 37.38 4.83 -14.81
C GLU A 135 38.25 6.04 -14.45
N LEU A 136 37.75 6.95 -13.61
CA LEU A 136 38.52 8.09 -13.11
C LEU A 136 39.71 7.62 -12.26
N ALA A 137 39.51 6.66 -11.37
CA ALA A 137 40.58 6.09 -10.56
C ALA A 137 41.65 5.44 -11.42
N ALA A 138 41.27 4.71 -12.48
CA ALA A 138 42.18 4.09 -13.41
C ALA A 138 42.99 5.14 -14.20
N ALA A 139 42.32 6.23 -14.63
CA ALA A 139 42.99 7.33 -15.33
C ALA A 139 44.03 8.05 -14.44
N GLN A 140 43.69 8.28 -13.17
CA GLN A 140 44.60 8.89 -12.22
C GLN A 140 45.83 7.99 -11.96
N ARG A 141 45.66 6.68 -11.89
CA ARG A 141 46.79 5.75 -11.76
C ARG A 141 47.72 5.76 -12.97
N ARG A 142 47.18 5.97 -14.17
CA ARG A 142 47.99 6.01 -15.40
C ARG A 142 48.82 7.28 -15.48
N VAL A 143 48.35 8.36 -14.90
CA VAL A 143 49.04 9.67 -14.93
C VAL A 143 50.13 9.77 -13.86
N ALA A 144 49.99 9.02 -12.77
CA ALA A 144 50.92 9.07 -11.65
C ALA A 144 52.26 8.38 -11.94
#